data_0d445476c04395140e65ce1e205702e8
#
_entry.id   0d445476c04395140e65ce1e205702e8
#
_cell.length_a   1.000
_cell.length_b   1.000
_cell.length_c   1.000
_cell.angle_alpha   90.00
_cell.angle_beta   90.00
_cell.angle_gamma   90.00
#
_symmetry.space_group_name_H-M   'P 1'
#
loop_
_entity.id
_entity.type
_entity.pdbx_description
1 polymer ?
#
loop_
_entity_poly.entity_id
_entity_poly.type
_entity_poly.pdbx_seq_one_letter_code
_entity_poly.pdbx_strand_id
1 'polypeptide(L)'
;MSVPNNIHLSRRNLLQGAAASLAAPWTLSRAAQIAGGKTITLVVSYAAGGGADLMARLIAPKLAEALGQTVVVDNKPGASGQIAAAQIARAVPDGTQLLLDASSFAVNPALFPKLPYDSDKAFTPLAVLALYPNVLVCTPGFEAKSVKDLIKMAKAKPGQISYASSGNGSAQHLAGALFEDRAGVKFTHIPYRGGGPAMNDVMAGQVPLFFANVASSLGQIQSGRLRPLAVTSKRRARALPNIPTMEEAGIPAYEVLEWNPVFGPAGMDAVTKNTLISALRKAMADPEVLGRVRALSGEVFPDGPDGLVPAFLKAQQAQWSRIVRERGIVAG
;
A
#
# COMPACT_ATOMS: atom_id res chain seq x y z
N MET A 1 -26.69 -19.26 80.12
CA MET A 1 -27.54 -19.94 79.12
C MET A 1 -28.23 -18.88 78.28
N SER A 2 -27.76 -18.66 77.09
CA SER A 2 -28.36 -17.73 76.14
C SER A 2 -28.63 -18.47 74.86
N VAL A 3 -29.87 -18.44 74.42
CA VAL A 3 -30.40 -19.12 73.19
C VAL A 3 -30.09 -18.28 71.96
N PRO A 4 -29.63 -18.82 70.83
CA PRO A 4 -29.36 -18.07 69.66
C PRO A 4 -30.64 -17.73 68.84
N ASN A 5 -30.76 -16.47 68.38
CA ASN A 5 -31.82 -15.95 67.56
C ASN A 5 -31.76 -16.60 66.16
N ASN A 6 -32.84 -17.31 65.78
CA ASN A 6 -33.07 -17.77 64.42
C ASN A 6 -33.57 -16.62 63.55
N ILE A 7 -32.77 -16.24 62.56
CA ILE A 7 -33.16 -15.30 61.51
C ILE A 7 -34.00 -16.06 60.46
N HIS A 8 -35.32 -15.89 60.46
CA HIS A 8 -36.20 -16.37 59.42
C HIS A 8 -36.07 -15.49 58.18
N LEU A 9 -35.35 -15.97 57.20
CA LEU A 9 -35.34 -15.37 55.85
C LEU A 9 -36.69 -15.70 55.16
N SER A 10 -37.53 -14.70 55.00
CA SER A 10 -38.83 -14.81 54.30
C SER A 10 -38.58 -14.99 52.78
N ARG A 11 -39.27 -15.94 52.15
CA ARG A 11 -39.28 -16.19 50.69
C ARG A 11 -39.54 -14.91 49.85
N ARG A 12 -40.18 -13.91 50.43
CA ARG A 12 -40.50 -12.63 49.84
C ARG A 12 -39.28 -11.73 49.68
N ASN A 13 -38.29 -11.83 50.57
CA ASN A 13 -37.05 -11.06 50.52
C ASN A 13 -36.03 -11.66 49.52
N LEU A 14 -36.10 -12.97 49.26
CA LEU A 14 -35.30 -13.63 48.20
C LEU A 14 -35.76 -13.30 46.78
N LEU A 15 -37.09 -13.09 46.59
CA LEU A 15 -37.61 -12.70 45.29
C LEU A 15 -37.39 -11.21 44.96
N GLN A 16 -37.24 -10.34 45.96
CA GLN A 16 -36.92 -8.93 45.73
C GLN A 16 -35.44 -8.70 45.43
N GLY A 17 -34.52 -9.55 45.92
CA GLY A 17 -33.09 -9.51 45.61
C GLY A 17 -32.76 -10.00 44.18
N ALA A 18 -33.54 -10.91 43.64
CA ALA A 18 -33.33 -11.48 42.26
C ALA A 18 -33.79 -10.56 41.13
N ALA A 19 -34.74 -9.66 41.38
CA ALA A 19 -35.25 -8.72 40.36
C ALA A 19 -34.34 -7.50 40.14
N ALA A 20 -33.44 -7.16 41.09
CA ALA A 20 -32.54 -6.02 40.97
C ALA A 20 -31.26 -6.34 40.16
N SER A 21 -30.94 -7.62 39.94
CA SER A 21 -29.71 -8.04 39.23
C SER A 21 -29.86 -8.12 37.70
N LEU A 22 -31.08 -7.97 37.14
CA LEU A 22 -31.34 -8.05 35.72
C LEU A 22 -31.41 -6.68 34.98
N ALA A 23 -31.24 -5.59 35.74
CA ALA A 23 -31.26 -4.23 35.19
C ALA A 23 -29.87 -3.59 35.05
N ALA A 24 -28.78 -4.39 34.93
CA ALA A 24 -27.52 -3.82 34.44
C ALA A 24 -27.76 -3.40 33.00
N PRO A 25 -27.70 -2.09 32.67
CA PRO A 25 -27.77 -1.70 31.26
C PRO A 25 -26.57 -2.35 30.56
N TRP A 26 -26.84 -3.22 29.60
CA TRP A 26 -25.87 -3.64 28.64
C TRP A 26 -25.51 -2.39 27.82
N THR A 27 -24.60 -1.58 28.35
CA THR A 27 -23.93 -0.59 27.55
C THR A 27 -23.05 -1.34 26.58
N LEU A 28 -23.66 -1.80 25.47
CA LEU A 28 -22.92 -2.07 24.24
C LEU A 28 -22.10 -0.81 24.02
N SER A 29 -20.79 -0.90 24.28
CA SER A 29 -19.84 0.15 23.96
C SER A 29 -19.95 0.34 22.46
N ARG A 30 -20.82 1.26 22.04
CA ARG A 30 -20.88 1.72 20.66
C ARG A 30 -19.51 2.32 20.40
N ALA A 31 -18.67 1.61 19.65
CA ALA A 31 -17.45 2.19 19.11
C ALA A 31 -17.82 3.57 18.57
N ALA A 32 -17.11 4.60 18.98
CA ALA A 32 -17.38 5.96 18.52
C ALA A 32 -17.35 5.96 16.98
N GLN A 33 -18.51 6.17 16.38
CA GLN A 33 -18.64 6.15 14.91
C GLN A 33 -17.98 7.39 14.33
N ILE A 34 -17.15 7.20 13.32
CA ILE A 34 -16.53 8.29 12.56
C ILE A 34 -17.63 9.13 11.91
N ALA A 35 -17.61 10.45 12.13
CA ALA A 35 -18.55 11.41 11.55
C ALA A 35 -20.04 10.98 11.63
N GLY A 36 -20.45 10.37 12.76
CA GLY A 36 -21.83 9.94 12.98
C GLY A 36 -22.29 8.75 12.12
N GLY A 37 -21.38 7.87 11.68
CA GLY A 37 -21.73 6.64 10.94
C GLY A 37 -21.82 6.83 9.42
N LYS A 38 -21.33 7.93 8.87
CA LYS A 38 -21.28 8.17 7.43
C LYS A 38 -20.35 7.13 6.73
N THR A 39 -20.61 6.89 5.45
CA THR A 39 -19.72 6.08 4.62
C THR A 39 -18.32 6.68 4.55
N ILE A 40 -17.31 5.85 4.73
CA ILE A 40 -15.90 6.21 4.57
C ILE A 40 -15.47 5.87 3.15
N THR A 41 -14.88 6.84 2.46
CA THR A 41 -14.31 6.65 1.12
C THR A 41 -12.81 6.49 1.23
N LEU A 42 -12.30 5.31 0.85
CA LEU A 42 -10.87 5.05 0.70
C LEU A 42 -10.48 5.38 -0.74
N VAL A 43 -9.97 6.59 -0.93
CA VAL A 43 -9.54 7.10 -2.24
C VAL A 43 -8.18 6.50 -2.59
N VAL A 44 -8.11 5.77 -3.69
CA VAL A 44 -6.90 5.13 -4.20
C VAL A 44 -6.29 5.97 -5.31
N SER A 45 -5.03 6.34 -5.17
CA SER A 45 -4.35 7.28 -6.08
C SER A 45 -3.97 6.69 -7.45
N TYR A 46 -4.24 5.40 -7.68
CA TYR A 46 -3.90 4.68 -8.90
C TYR A 46 -5.09 3.94 -9.50
N ALA A 47 -4.97 3.60 -10.79
CA ALA A 47 -6.00 2.85 -11.51
C ALA A 47 -6.22 1.46 -10.91
N ALA A 48 -7.43 0.94 -11.09
CA ALA A 48 -7.80 -0.41 -10.68
C ALA A 48 -6.90 -1.50 -11.27
N GLY A 49 -6.75 -2.61 -10.55
CA GLY A 49 -5.92 -3.76 -10.95
C GLY A 49 -4.42 -3.61 -10.64
N GLY A 50 -3.96 -2.48 -10.10
CA GLY A 50 -2.59 -2.31 -9.58
C GLY A 50 -2.44 -2.73 -8.12
N GLY A 51 -1.19 -2.70 -7.60
CA GLY A 51 -0.88 -3.10 -6.22
C GLY A 51 -1.66 -2.32 -5.16
N ALA A 52 -1.79 -1.00 -5.32
CA ALA A 52 -2.54 -0.14 -4.39
C ALA A 52 -4.04 -0.48 -4.37
N ASP A 53 -4.65 -0.73 -5.53
CA ASP A 53 -6.06 -1.13 -5.62
C ASP A 53 -6.32 -2.49 -4.97
N LEU A 54 -5.44 -3.48 -5.23
CA LEU A 54 -5.53 -4.79 -4.59
C LEU A 54 -5.47 -4.67 -3.07
N MET A 55 -4.56 -3.84 -2.55
CA MET A 55 -4.42 -3.63 -1.11
C MET A 55 -5.66 -2.95 -0.52
N ALA A 56 -6.19 -1.92 -1.19
CA ALA A 56 -7.39 -1.23 -0.77
C ALA A 56 -8.59 -2.17 -0.67
N ARG A 57 -8.81 -3.01 -1.71
CA ARG A 57 -9.92 -3.98 -1.73
C ARG A 57 -9.75 -5.12 -0.74
N LEU A 58 -8.51 -5.46 -0.40
CA LEU A 58 -8.22 -6.47 0.63
C LEU A 58 -8.57 -5.96 2.03
N ILE A 59 -8.24 -4.70 2.35
CA ILE A 59 -8.47 -4.17 3.70
C ILE A 59 -9.84 -3.55 3.90
N ALA A 60 -10.50 -3.02 2.85
CA ALA A 60 -11.76 -2.28 2.99
C ALA A 60 -12.87 -3.05 3.74
N PRO A 61 -13.11 -4.34 3.48
CA PRO A 61 -14.11 -5.12 4.23
C PRO A 61 -13.75 -5.24 5.72
N LYS A 62 -12.48 -5.48 6.04
CA LYS A 62 -12.00 -5.64 7.43
C LYS A 62 -11.97 -4.31 8.18
N LEU A 63 -11.67 -3.23 7.45
CA LEU A 63 -11.76 -1.87 7.99
C LEU A 63 -13.22 -1.49 8.28
N ALA A 64 -14.15 -1.84 7.38
CA ALA A 64 -15.58 -1.65 7.58
C ALA A 64 -16.08 -2.41 8.82
N GLU A 65 -15.68 -3.68 8.98
CA GLU A 65 -15.98 -4.49 10.16
C GLU A 65 -15.41 -3.87 11.44
N ALA A 66 -14.14 -3.43 11.41
CA ALA A 66 -13.48 -2.85 12.57
C ALA A 66 -14.12 -1.54 13.04
N LEU A 67 -14.64 -0.74 12.11
CA LEU A 67 -15.27 0.55 12.37
C LEU A 67 -16.79 0.45 12.59
N GLY A 68 -17.42 -0.66 12.21
CA GLY A 68 -18.89 -0.78 12.18
C GLY A 68 -19.55 0.21 11.20
N GLN A 69 -18.85 0.58 10.11
CA GLN A 69 -19.28 1.56 9.10
C GLN A 69 -18.94 1.06 7.69
N THR A 70 -19.71 1.51 6.70
CA THR A 70 -19.42 1.20 5.29
C THR A 70 -18.11 1.87 4.84
N VAL A 71 -17.23 1.08 4.21
CA VAL A 71 -16.01 1.57 3.55
C VAL A 71 -16.10 1.25 2.06
N VAL A 72 -15.96 2.27 1.21
CA VAL A 72 -15.95 2.13 -0.25
C VAL A 72 -14.59 2.51 -0.82
N VAL A 73 -14.18 1.81 -1.86
CA VAL A 73 -12.92 2.07 -2.58
C VAL A 73 -13.25 2.91 -3.82
N ASP A 74 -12.60 4.07 -3.97
CA ASP A 74 -12.75 4.98 -5.11
C ASP A 74 -11.39 5.26 -5.75
N ASN A 75 -11.17 4.79 -6.99
CA ASN A 75 -9.92 5.00 -7.70
C ASN A 75 -9.91 6.36 -8.40
N LYS A 76 -8.95 7.23 -8.05
CA LYS A 76 -8.71 8.57 -8.62
C LYS A 76 -7.29 8.65 -9.19
N PRO A 77 -7.03 7.97 -10.32
CA PRO A 77 -5.69 7.91 -10.89
C PRO A 77 -5.30 9.21 -11.60
N GLY A 78 -4.00 9.45 -11.67
CA GLY A 78 -3.42 10.51 -12.48
C GLY A 78 -2.38 11.36 -11.76
N ALA A 79 -1.49 11.96 -12.56
CA ALA A 79 -0.38 12.79 -12.09
C ALA A 79 0.42 12.16 -10.94
N SER A 80 0.73 10.85 -11.04
CA SER A 80 1.50 10.11 -10.02
C SER A 80 0.89 10.18 -8.62
N GLY A 81 -0.44 10.08 -8.53
CA GLY A 81 -1.18 10.13 -7.27
C GLY A 81 -1.57 11.53 -6.81
N GLN A 82 -1.05 12.59 -7.46
CA GLN A 82 -1.28 13.98 -7.02
C GLN A 82 -2.76 14.40 -7.06
N ILE A 83 -3.56 13.85 -7.98
CA ILE A 83 -4.99 14.17 -8.09
C ILE A 83 -5.74 13.72 -6.83
N ALA A 84 -5.56 12.46 -6.44
CA ALA A 84 -6.16 11.91 -5.23
C ALA A 84 -5.64 12.61 -3.97
N ALA A 85 -4.31 12.81 -3.88
CA ALA A 85 -3.69 13.49 -2.75
C ALA A 85 -4.21 14.92 -2.60
N ALA A 86 -4.35 15.68 -3.69
CA ALA A 86 -4.91 17.03 -3.66
C ALA A 86 -6.39 17.09 -3.23
N GLN A 87 -7.18 16.06 -3.55
CA GLN A 87 -8.54 15.92 -3.04
C GLN A 87 -8.54 15.75 -1.53
N ILE A 88 -7.74 14.83 -1.00
CA ILE A 88 -7.69 14.55 0.44
C ILE A 88 -7.08 15.71 1.23
N ALA A 89 -6.07 16.40 0.69
CA ALA A 89 -5.49 17.58 1.31
C ALA A 89 -6.51 18.71 1.60
N ARG A 90 -7.62 18.73 0.86
CA ARG A 90 -8.71 19.73 0.99
C ARG A 90 -9.98 19.16 1.61
N ALA A 91 -9.99 17.87 1.95
CA ALA A 91 -11.16 17.22 2.52
C ALA A 91 -11.41 17.69 3.96
N VAL A 92 -12.66 17.58 4.41
CA VAL A 92 -13.01 17.81 5.82
C VAL A 92 -12.27 16.78 6.68
N PRO A 93 -11.62 17.20 7.79
CA PRO A 93 -10.82 16.28 8.62
C PRO A 93 -11.68 15.45 9.59
N ASP A 94 -12.84 14.97 9.13
CA ASP A 94 -13.82 14.20 9.91
C ASP A 94 -13.65 12.66 9.78
N GLY A 95 -12.64 12.19 9.02
CA GLY A 95 -12.36 10.78 8.82
C GLY A 95 -13.19 10.07 7.75
N THR A 96 -14.08 10.79 7.06
CA THR A 96 -14.92 10.20 5.98
C THR A 96 -14.19 10.02 4.66
N GLN A 97 -13.07 10.70 4.46
CA GLN A 97 -12.23 10.54 3.27
C GLN A 97 -10.79 10.22 3.68
N LEU A 98 -10.28 9.12 3.17
CA LEU A 98 -8.92 8.65 3.40
C LEU A 98 -8.21 8.46 2.07
N LEU A 99 -6.90 8.73 2.03
CA LEU A 99 -6.04 8.44 0.88
C LEU A 99 -5.30 7.13 1.11
N LEU A 100 -5.40 6.20 0.18
CA LEU A 100 -4.46 5.10 0.04
C LEU A 100 -3.57 5.40 -1.16
N ASP A 101 -2.31 5.68 -0.90
CA ASP A 101 -1.33 6.02 -1.92
C ASP A 101 -0.30 4.88 -2.10
N ALA A 102 0.73 5.15 -2.87
CA ALA A 102 1.89 4.29 -3.06
C ALA A 102 3.17 5.04 -2.67
N SER A 103 4.31 4.38 -2.81
CA SER A 103 5.63 4.94 -2.49
C SER A 103 5.98 6.23 -3.25
N SER A 104 5.29 6.53 -4.35
CA SER A 104 5.38 7.82 -5.07
C SER A 104 5.10 9.04 -4.19
N PHE A 105 4.27 8.92 -3.14
CA PHE A 105 4.05 10.00 -2.19
C PHE A 105 5.36 10.58 -1.63
N ALA A 106 6.33 9.72 -1.33
CA ALA A 106 7.64 10.14 -0.83
C ALA A 106 8.59 10.67 -1.94
N VAL A 107 8.32 10.33 -3.19
CA VAL A 107 9.15 10.73 -4.34
C VAL A 107 8.69 12.05 -4.94
N ASN A 108 7.39 12.29 -4.95
CA ASN A 108 6.77 13.44 -5.61
C ASN A 108 7.37 14.81 -5.22
N PRO A 109 7.71 15.09 -3.95
CA PRO A 109 8.33 16.38 -3.57
C PRO A 109 9.68 16.66 -4.22
N ALA A 110 10.44 15.60 -4.56
CA ALA A 110 11.72 15.74 -5.22
C ALA A 110 11.61 15.77 -6.75
N LEU A 111 10.56 15.13 -7.29
CA LEU A 111 10.41 14.94 -8.72
C LEU A 111 9.61 16.06 -9.40
N PHE A 112 8.67 16.66 -8.67
CA PHE A 112 7.79 17.70 -9.21
C PHE A 112 8.04 19.04 -8.54
N PRO A 113 8.43 20.09 -9.29
CA PRO A 113 8.76 21.42 -8.74
C PRO A 113 7.57 22.09 -8.03
N LYS A 114 6.35 21.75 -8.44
CA LYS A 114 5.11 22.31 -7.88
C LYS A 114 4.13 21.19 -7.65
N LEU A 115 3.84 20.91 -6.37
CA LEU A 115 2.76 20.02 -5.97
C LEU A 115 1.50 20.85 -5.67
N PRO A 116 0.28 20.31 -5.93
CA PRO A 116 -0.97 20.98 -5.61
C PRO A 116 -1.34 20.92 -4.11
N TYR A 117 -0.41 20.45 -3.26
CA TYR A 117 -0.51 20.32 -1.80
C TYR A 117 0.87 20.42 -1.13
N ASP A 118 0.87 20.73 0.16
CA ASP A 118 2.05 20.62 1.01
C ASP A 118 2.14 19.18 1.54
N SER A 119 3.11 18.41 1.07
CA SER A 119 3.27 16.99 1.45
C SER A 119 3.60 16.78 2.92
N ASP A 120 4.17 17.78 3.59
CA ASP A 120 4.57 17.67 5.00
C ASP A 120 3.46 18.10 5.96
N LYS A 121 2.55 19.01 5.51
CA LYS A 121 1.56 19.64 6.38
C LYS A 121 0.11 19.30 6.05
N ALA A 122 -0.19 18.87 4.82
CA ALA A 122 -1.58 18.68 4.39
C ALA A 122 -2.20 17.34 4.80
N PHE A 123 -1.42 16.44 5.42
CA PHE A 123 -1.86 15.09 5.70
C PHE A 123 -1.59 14.66 7.14
N THR A 124 -2.47 13.81 7.66
CA THR A 124 -2.28 13.03 8.89
C THR A 124 -1.91 11.61 8.52
N PRO A 125 -0.67 11.15 8.73
CA PRO A 125 -0.29 9.76 8.50
C PRO A 125 -1.04 8.82 9.47
N LEU A 126 -1.66 7.76 8.93
CA LEU A 126 -2.44 6.80 9.72
C LEU A 126 -1.77 5.43 9.78
N ALA A 127 -1.30 4.92 8.64
CA ALA A 127 -0.65 3.62 8.55
C ALA A 127 0.28 3.55 7.32
N VAL A 128 1.23 2.61 7.36
CA VAL A 128 1.79 1.95 6.19
C VAL A 128 1.31 0.50 6.26
N LEU A 129 0.66 0.00 5.23
CA LEU A 129 -0.02 -1.30 5.31
C LEU A 129 0.95 -2.46 5.09
N ALA A 130 1.62 -2.47 3.95
CA ALA A 130 2.54 -3.53 3.59
C ALA A 130 3.58 -3.04 2.57
N LEU A 131 4.68 -3.78 2.48
CA LEU A 131 5.73 -3.63 1.49
C LEU A 131 5.69 -4.80 0.52
N TYR A 132 5.83 -4.52 -0.77
CA TYR A 132 5.83 -5.53 -1.82
C TYR A 132 7.06 -5.39 -2.72
N PRO A 133 7.70 -6.48 -3.12
CA PRO A 133 8.67 -6.44 -4.20
C PRO A 133 7.97 -6.17 -5.54
N ASN A 134 8.72 -5.57 -6.46
CA ASN A 134 8.36 -5.62 -7.87
C ASN A 134 9.10 -6.80 -8.54
N VAL A 135 8.67 -7.16 -9.72
CA VAL A 135 9.32 -8.14 -10.58
C VAL A 135 9.46 -7.56 -11.98
N LEU A 136 10.66 -7.60 -12.52
CA LEU A 136 10.87 -7.30 -13.92
C LEU A 136 10.25 -8.42 -14.75
N VAL A 137 9.22 -8.09 -15.51
CA VAL A 137 8.54 -8.99 -16.44
C VAL A 137 8.68 -8.50 -17.85
N CYS A 138 8.55 -9.42 -18.80
CA CYS A 138 8.45 -9.11 -20.21
C CYS A 138 7.28 -9.84 -20.84
N THR A 139 6.84 -9.34 -22.02
CA THR A 139 5.91 -10.07 -22.89
C THR A 139 6.53 -11.43 -23.25
N PRO A 140 5.75 -12.53 -23.34
CA PRO A 140 6.28 -13.88 -23.59
C PRO A 140 7.16 -14.01 -24.85
N GLY A 141 6.84 -13.28 -25.91
CA GLY A 141 7.59 -13.26 -27.16
C GLY A 141 8.89 -12.45 -27.16
N PHE A 142 9.21 -11.74 -26.07
CA PHE A 142 10.41 -10.91 -26.02
C PHE A 142 11.69 -11.77 -26.06
N GLU A 143 12.72 -11.33 -26.79
CA GLU A 143 13.93 -12.13 -27.03
C GLU A 143 14.75 -12.42 -25.76
N ALA A 144 14.93 -11.42 -24.89
CA ALA A 144 15.70 -11.60 -23.65
C ALA A 144 15.02 -12.60 -22.73
N LYS A 145 15.71 -13.65 -22.33
CA LYS A 145 15.22 -14.69 -21.41
C LYS A 145 15.81 -14.57 -19.99
N SER A 146 16.75 -13.65 -19.84
CA SER A 146 17.42 -13.36 -18.58
C SER A 146 17.75 -11.87 -18.48
N VAL A 147 18.08 -11.40 -17.27
CA VAL A 147 18.61 -10.04 -17.05
C VAL A 147 19.89 -9.82 -17.85
N LYS A 148 20.75 -10.83 -17.93
CA LYS A 148 21.99 -10.76 -18.73
C LYS A 148 21.72 -10.54 -20.21
N ASP A 149 20.74 -11.23 -20.79
CA ASP A 149 20.36 -11.05 -22.19
C ASP A 149 19.80 -9.64 -22.41
N LEU A 150 18.94 -9.17 -21.49
CA LEU A 150 18.37 -7.82 -21.54
C LEU A 150 19.46 -6.74 -21.53
N ILE A 151 20.46 -6.87 -20.65
CA ILE A 151 21.60 -5.93 -20.60
C ILE A 151 22.37 -5.93 -21.91
N LYS A 152 22.64 -7.12 -22.47
CA LYS A 152 23.35 -7.25 -23.77
C LYS A 152 22.57 -6.55 -24.89
N MET A 153 21.26 -6.78 -24.96
CA MET A 153 20.39 -6.14 -25.96
C MET A 153 20.33 -4.62 -25.79
N ALA A 154 20.17 -4.14 -24.55
CA ALA A 154 20.07 -2.72 -24.26
C ALA A 154 21.39 -1.96 -24.54
N LYS A 155 22.55 -2.61 -24.31
CA LYS A 155 23.86 -2.05 -24.66
C LYS A 155 24.06 -1.97 -26.18
N ALA A 156 23.53 -2.95 -26.93
CA ALA A 156 23.61 -2.95 -28.40
C ALA A 156 22.71 -1.88 -29.05
N LYS A 157 21.59 -1.54 -28.39
CA LYS A 157 20.57 -0.60 -28.89
C LYS A 157 20.08 0.34 -27.78
N PRO A 158 20.92 1.32 -27.34
CA PRO A 158 20.56 2.22 -26.26
C PRO A 158 19.26 2.99 -26.54
N GLY A 159 18.34 3.02 -25.59
CA GLY A 159 17.07 3.75 -25.69
C GLY A 159 16.00 3.10 -26.61
N GLN A 160 16.30 2.00 -27.31
CA GLN A 160 15.33 1.38 -28.21
C GLN A 160 14.37 0.40 -27.50
N ILE A 161 14.72 -0.07 -26.31
CA ILE A 161 13.85 -0.94 -25.51
C ILE A 161 13.05 -0.05 -24.58
N SER A 162 11.72 -0.16 -24.62
CA SER A 162 10.84 0.56 -23.72
C SER A 162 10.44 -0.29 -22.51
N TYR A 163 10.13 0.39 -21.40
CA TYR A 163 9.51 -0.23 -20.23
C TYR A 163 8.34 0.58 -19.70
N ALA A 164 7.32 -0.11 -19.25
CA ALA A 164 6.15 0.47 -18.61
C ALA A 164 6.39 0.74 -17.13
N SER A 165 5.70 1.73 -16.59
CA SER A 165 5.57 1.96 -15.15
C SER A 165 4.16 2.39 -14.77
N SER A 166 3.86 2.41 -13.47
CA SER A 166 2.59 2.94 -12.95
C SER A 166 2.53 4.48 -12.98
N GLY A 167 3.53 5.15 -13.55
CA GLY A 167 3.64 6.59 -13.67
C GLY A 167 4.99 7.12 -13.18
N ASN A 168 5.27 8.38 -13.47
CA ASN A 168 6.50 9.04 -13.05
C ASN A 168 6.63 9.04 -11.51
N GLY A 169 7.81 8.70 -10.97
CA GLY A 169 8.03 8.60 -9.53
C GLY A 169 7.44 7.37 -8.85
N SER A 170 6.72 6.48 -9.56
CA SER A 170 6.29 5.20 -9.00
C SER A 170 7.48 4.29 -8.69
N ALA A 171 7.30 3.31 -7.78
CA ALA A 171 8.33 2.31 -7.51
C ALA A 171 8.81 1.61 -8.80
N GLN A 172 7.93 1.41 -9.76
CA GLN A 172 8.24 0.79 -11.05
C GLN A 172 9.14 1.68 -11.94
N HIS A 173 8.88 2.99 -11.95
CA HIS A 173 9.77 3.94 -12.62
C HIS A 173 11.16 3.97 -11.97
N LEU A 174 11.19 4.05 -10.64
CA LEU A 174 12.44 4.06 -9.88
C LEU A 174 13.22 2.74 -10.03
N ALA A 175 12.52 1.61 -10.13
CA ALA A 175 13.15 0.33 -10.41
C ALA A 175 13.82 0.33 -11.80
N GLY A 176 13.15 0.86 -12.82
CA GLY A 176 13.73 1.04 -14.15
C GLY A 176 14.96 1.95 -14.14
N ALA A 177 14.83 3.13 -13.52
CA ALA A 177 15.93 4.11 -13.43
C ALA A 177 17.16 3.54 -12.66
N LEU A 178 16.92 2.82 -11.55
CA LEU A 178 18.00 2.15 -10.82
C LEU A 178 18.65 1.03 -11.65
N PHE A 179 17.84 0.30 -12.43
CA PHE A 179 18.36 -0.73 -13.33
C PHE A 179 19.27 -0.11 -14.40
N GLU A 180 18.82 0.97 -15.07
CA GLU A 180 19.62 1.70 -16.06
C GLU A 180 20.97 2.14 -15.50
N ASP A 181 20.95 2.72 -14.30
CA ASP A 181 22.15 3.19 -13.62
C ASP A 181 23.11 2.04 -13.30
N ARG A 182 22.63 0.96 -12.68
CA ARG A 182 23.48 -0.14 -12.22
C ARG A 182 24.01 -1.01 -13.35
N ALA A 183 23.23 -1.17 -14.42
CA ALA A 183 23.60 -1.98 -15.57
C ALA A 183 24.35 -1.17 -16.66
N GLY A 184 24.39 0.14 -16.57
CA GLY A 184 24.96 1.04 -17.56
C GLY A 184 24.25 0.92 -18.91
N VAL A 185 22.92 0.94 -18.89
CA VAL A 185 22.05 0.84 -20.08
C VAL A 185 21.08 2.00 -20.14
N LYS A 186 20.38 2.14 -21.29
CA LYS A 186 19.30 3.13 -21.49
C LYS A 186 18.07 2.45 -22.04
N PHE A 187 16.92 2.76 -21.43
CA PHE A 187 15.58 2.39 -21.88
C PHE A 187 14.76 3.63 -22.24
N THR A 188 13.62 3.44 -22.88
CA THR A 188 12.58 4.46 -23.03
C THR A 188 11.46 4.19 -22.02
N HIS A 189 11.25 5.12 -21.11
CA HIS A 189 10.21 5.01 -20.09
C HIS A 189 8.84 5.39 -20.64
N ILE A 190 7.83 4.53 -20.43
CA ILE A 190 6.42 4.75 -20.81
C ILE A 190 5.57 4.78 -19.53
N PRO A 191 5.18 5.97 -19.04
CA PRO A 191 4.37 6.09 -17.83
C PRO A 191 2.89 5.83 -18.12
N TYR A 192 2.25 5.04 -17.24
CA TYR A 192 0.81 4.79 -17.22
C TYR A 192 0.14 5.40 -15.98
N ARG A 193 -1.20 5.43 -15.94
CA ARG A 193 -1.96 5.92 -14.79
C ARG A 193 -2.09 4.89 -13.65
N GLY A 194 -1.29 3.80 -13.70
CA GLY A 194 -1.29 2.71 -12.71
C GLY A 194 -0.82 1.40 -13.31
N GLY A 195 -0.60 0.39 -12.44
CA GLY A 195 -0.09 -0.91 -12.83
C GLY A 195 -1.05 -1.74 -13.69
N GLY A 196 -2.36 -1.58 -13.55
CA GLY A 196 -3.36 -2.32 -14.33
C GLY A 196 -3.26 -2.04 -15.83
N PRO A 197 -3.40 -0.78 -16.28
CA PRO A 197 -3.21 -0.40 -17.69
C PRO A 197 -1.83 -0.78 -18.23
N ALA A 198 -0.75 -0.54 -17.48
CA ALA A 198 0.61 -0.93 -17.87
C ALA A 198 0.72 -2.43 -18.14
N MET A 199 0.16 -3.25 -17.26
CA MET A 199 0.19 -4.71 -17.37
C MET A 199 -0.56 -5.20 -18.61
N ASN A 200 -1.70 -4.58 -18.93
CA ASN A 200 -2.49 -4.94 -20.11
C ASN A 200 -1.70 -4.71 -21.40
N ASP A 201 -1.03 -3.57 -21.54
CA ASP A 201 -0.25 -3.23 -22.73
C ASP A 201 1.01 -4.12 -22.84
N VAL A 202 1.63 -4.50 -21.73
CA VAL A 202 2.77 -5.44 -21.77
C VAL A 202 2.31 -6.85 -22.14
N MET A 203 1.17 -7.32 -21.65
CA MET A 203 0.60 -8.61 -22.08
C MET A 203 0.22 -8.58 -23.57
N ALA A 204 -0.24 -7.46 -24.07
CA ALA A 204 -0.57 -7.26 -25.49
C ALA A 204 0.67 -7.05 -26.38
N GLY A 205 1.88 -6.93 -25.80
CA GLY A 205 3.13 -6.72 -26.54
C GLY A 205 3.35 -5.28 -27.03
N GLN A 206 2.54 -4.31 -26.59
CA GLN A 206 2.70 -2.89 -26.95
C GLN A 206 3.95 -2.29 -26.31
N VAL A 207 4.28 -2.71 -25.09
CA VAL A 207 5.51 -2.36 -24.38
C VAL A 207 6.18 -3.65 -23.91
N PRO A 208 7.46 -3.89 -24.21
CA PRO A 208 8.07 -5.20 -23.95
C PRO A 208 8.34 -5.51 -22.47
N LEU A 209 8.57 -4.50 -21.63
CA LEU A 209 9.03 -4.67 -20.26
C LEU A 209 8.14 -3.93 -19.26
N PHE A 210 8.06 -4.48 -18.03
CA PHE A 210 7.42 -3.81 -16.90
C PHE A 210 8.09 -4.24 -15.58
N PHE A 211 8.37 -3.31 -14.70
CA PHE A 211 8.69 -3.60 -13.31
C PHE A 211 7.39 -3.71 -12.52
N ALA A 212 6.68 -4.82 -12.68
CA ALA A 212 5.34 -5.00 -12.12
C ALA A 212 5.38 -5.28 -10.61
N ASN A 213 4.38 -4.80 -9.85
CA ASN A 213 4.19 -5.26 -8.47
C ASN A 213 3.89 -6.78 -8.48
N VAL A 214 4.60 -7.56 -7.64
CA VAL A 214 4.44 -9.03 -7.59
C VAL A 214 3.00 -9.41 -7.28
N ALA A 215 2.35 -8.75 -6.34
CA ALA A 215 0.99 -9.10 -5.94
C ALA A 215 -0.01 -8.98 -7.09
N SER A 216 0.09 -7.93 -7.92
CA SER A 216 -0.83 -7.71 -9.03
C SER A 216 -0.50 -8.52 -10.29
N SER A 217 0.77 -8.92 -10.46
CA SER A 217 1.23 -9.64 -11.65
C SER A 217 1.31 -11.16 -11.50
N LEU A 218 1.19 -11.69 -10.28
CA LEU A 218 1.39 -13.10 -9.98
C LEU A 218 0.52 -14.02 -10.85
N GLY A 219 -0.77 -13.73 -10.97
CA GLY A 219 -1.70 -14.54 -11.79
C GLY A 219 -1.32 -14.54 -13.28
N GLN A 220 -0.77 -13.43 -13.79
CA GLN A 220 -0.34 -13.29 -15.18
C GLN A 220 0.96 -14.05 -15.43
N ILE A 221 1.85 -14.09 -14.44
CA ILE A 221 3.08 -14.87 -14.47
C ILE A 221 2.76 -16.36 -14.44
N GLN A 222 1.89 -16.79 -13.51
CA GLN A 222 1.49 -18.19 -13.37
C GLN A 222 0.76 -18.74 -14.59
N SER A 223 -0.03 -17.90 -15.26
CA SER A 223 -0.72 -18.27 -16.52
C SER A 223 0.16 -18.15 -17.78
N GLY A 224 1.45 -17.78 -17.64
CA GLY A 224 2.38 -17.62 -18.75
C GLY A 224 2.13 -16.40 -19.65
N ARG A 225 1.20 -15.50 -19.27
CA ARG A 225 0.95 -14.26 -20.01
C ARG A 225 2.03 -13.18 -19.81
N LEU A 226 2.82 -13.32 -18.75
CA LEU A 226 4.02 -12.53 -18.51
C LEU A 226 5.17 -13.46 -18.15
N ARG A 227 6.37 -13.20 -18.65
CA ARG A 227 7.59 -13.93 -18.27
C ARG A 227 8.40 -13.12 -17.28
N PRO A 228 8.63 -13.61 -16.05
CA PRO A 228 9.45 -12.95 -15.05
C PRO A 228 10.94 -13.15 -15.33
N LEU A 229 11.74 -12.12 -15.07
CA LEU A 229 13.21 -12.14 -15.22
C LEU A 229 13.95 -12.06 -13.88
N ALA A 230 13.57 -11.12 -13.01
CA ALA A 230 14.15 -10.97 -11.67
C ALA A 230 13.23 -10.15 -10.75
N VAL A 231 13.32 -10.38 -9.42
CA VAL A 231 12.60 -9.59 -8.42
C VAL A 231 13.49 -8.47 -7.87
N THR A 232 12.85 -7.37 -7.42
CA THR A 232 13.55 -6.16 -6.96
C THR A 232 13.90 -6.15 -5.48
N SER A 233 13.51 -7.17 -4.73
CA SER A 233 13.84 -7.35 -3.31
C SER A 233 15.20 -8.03 -3.13
N LYS A 234 15.79 -7.84 -1.93
CA LYS A 234 17.05 -8.52 -1.54
C LYS A 234 16.93 -10.03 -1.45
N ARG A 235 15.72 -10.55 -1.23
CA ARG A 235 15.43 -11.99 -1.17
C ARG A 235 14.45 -12.32 -2.29
N ARG A 236 14.49 -13.57 -2.75
CA ARG A 236 13.49 -14.06 -3.72
C ARG A 236 12.09 -13.93 -3.15
N ALA A 237 11.14 -13.54 -3.98
CA ALA A 237 9.75 -13.43 -3.60
C ALA A 237 9.18 -14.83 -3.29
N ARG A 238 8.48 -14.97 -2.15
CA ARG A 238 7.90 -16.24 -1.70
C ARG A 238 7.01 -16.89 -2.77
N ALA A 239 6.21 -16.07 -3.47
CA ALA A 239 5.33 -16.55 -4.53
C ALA A 239 6.06 -16.90 -5.84
N LEU A 240 7.33 -16.51 -5.97
CA LEU A 240 8.17 -16.70 -7.16
C LEU A 240 9.55 -17.25 -6.77
N PRO A 241 9.63 -18.42 -6.08
CA PRO A 241 10.87 -18.91 -5.47
C PRO A 241 11.96 -19.26 -6.49
N ASN A 242 11.58 -19.53 -7.74
CA ASN A 242 12.51 -19.87 -8.82
C ASN A 242 13.02 -18.63 -9.58
N ILE A 243 12.46 -17.44 -9.30
CA ILE A 243 12.88 -16.19 -9.96
C ILE A 243 14.00 -15.56 -9.13
N PRO A 244 15.15 -15.25 -9.75
CA PRO A 244 16.28 -14.67 -9.04
C PRO A 244 15.99 -13.25 -8.58
N THR A 245 16.74 -12.76 -7.60
CA THR A 245 16.80 -11.33 -7.28
C THR A 245 17.65 -10.62 -8.34
N MET A 246 17.56 -9.28 -8.38
CA MET A 246 18.44 -8.48 -9.25
C MET A 246 19.92 -8.70 -8.90
N GLU A 247 20.26 -8.87 -7.62
CA GLU A 247 21.63 -9.15 -7.18
C GLU A 247 22.10 -10.52 -7.67
N GLU A 248 21.30 -11.57 -7.53
CA GLU A 248 21.59 -12.90 -8.09
C GLU A 248 21.71 -12.88 -9.62
N ALA A 249 21.00 -11.97 -10.27
CA ALA A 249 21.06 -11.77 -11.73
C ALA A 249 22.20 -10.86 -12.20
N GLY A 250 23.08 -10.42 -11.27
CA GLY A 250 24.30 -9.65 -11.59
C GLY A 250 24.15 -8.13 -11.50
N ILE A 251 23.09 -7.61 -10.88
CA ILE A 251 22.90 -6.16 -10.62
C ILE A 251 23.10 -5.91 -9.12
N PRO A 252 24.28 -5.45 -8.67
CA PRO A 252 24.60 -5.32 -7.25
C PRO A 252 23.88 -4.14 -6.58
N ALA A 253 23.67 -4.25 -5.27
CA ALA A 253 23.08 -3.22 -4.41
C ALA A 253 21.73 -2.72 -4.96
N TYR A 254 20.84 -3.64 -5.31
CA TYR A 254 19.56 -3.35 -5.92
C TYR A 254 18.41 -3.72 -5.00
N GLU A 255 17.66 -2.72 -4.55
CA GLU A 255 16.41 -2.94 -3.86
C GLU A 255 15.43 -1.80 -4.15
N VAL A 256 14.24 -2.13 -4.63
CA VAL A 256 13.11 -1.22 -4.76
C VAL A 256 11.84 -1.94 -4.33
N LEU A 257 11.21 -1.47 -3.27
CA LEU A 257 9.94 -1.99 -2.77
C LEU A 257 8.83 -0.95 -2.99
N GLU A 258 7.65 -1.42 -3.31
CA GLU A 258 6.43 -0.63 -3.27
C GLU A 258 5.81 -0.77 -1.87
N TRP A 259 5.27 0.30 -1.34
CA TRP A 259 4.55 0.30 -0.06
C TRP A 259 3.32 1.20 -0.14
N ASN A 260 2.32 0.90 0.68
CA ASN A 260 1.01 1.55 0.61
C ASN A 260 0.73 2.29 1.91
N PRO A 261 0.88 3.63 1.93
CA PRO A 261 0.51 4.47 3.07
C PRO A 261 -0.97 4.79 3.04
N VAL A 262 -1.55 4.99 4.23
CA VAL A 262 -2.88 5.55 4.42
C VAL A 262 -2.77 6.87 5.15
N PHE A 263 -3.44 7.88 4.61
CA PHE A 263 -3.49 9.23 5.17
C PHE A 263 -4.95 9.69 5.36
N GLY A 264 -5.15 10.53 6.35
CA GLY A 264 -6.30 11.44 6.39
C GLY A 264 -5.87 12.87 6.07
N PRO A 265 -6.81 13.81 5.89
CA PRO A 265 -6.49 15.23 5.80
C PRO A 265 -5.87 15.73 7.11
N ALA A 266 -5.08 16.81 7.04
CA ALA A 266 -4.54 17.46 8.23
C ALA A 266 -5.65 18.03 9.11
N GLY A 267 -5.39 18.15 10.42
CA GLY A 267 -6.35 18.75 11.35
C GLY A 267 -7.41 17.79 11.90
N MET A 268 -7.28 16.48 11.66
CA MET A 268 -8.14 15.49 12.31
C MET A 268 -7.97 15.54 13.83
N ASP A 269 -9.10 15.47 14.55
CA ASP A 269 -9.07 15.36 16.03
C ASP A 269 -8.42 14.03 16.47
N ALA A 270 -7.93 14.00 17.70
CA ALA A 270 -7.20 12.86 18.25
C ALA A 270 -8.07 11.59 18.35
N VAL A 271 -9.37 11.72 18.62
CA VAL A 271 -10.29 10.58 18.76
C VAL A 271 -10.49 9.92 17.39
N THR A 272 -10.84 10.70 16.38
CA THR A 272 -11.00 10.24 14.98
C THR A 272 -9.72 9.60 14.47
N LYS A 273 -8.57 10.26 14.63
CA LYS A 273 -7.25 9.73 14.24
C LYS A 273 -6.96 8.38 14.90
N ASN A 274 -7.09 8.30 16.22
CA ASN A 274 -6.75 7.08 16.96
C ASN A 274 -7.72 5.93 16.66
N THR A 275 -9.00 6.23 16.45
CA THR A 275 -10.00 5.25 16.01
C THR A 275 -9.62 4.64 14.66
N LEU A 276 -9.23 5.47 13.68
CA LEU A 276 -8.81 5.01 12.35
C LEU A 276 -7.52 4.20 12.42
N ILE A 277 -6.51 4.64 13.17
CA ILE A 277 -5.26 3.89 13.37
C ILE A 277 -5.55 2.52 13.98
N SER A 278 -6.37 2.46 15.04
CA SER A 278 -6.74 1.21 15.69
C SER A 278 -7.49 0.26 14.75
N ALA A 279 -8.42 0.79 13.95
CA ALA A 279 -9.16 0.00 12.97
C ALA A 279 -8.28 -0.53 11.83
N LEU A 280 -7.34 0.29 11.31
CA LEU A 280 -6.36 -0.14 10.33
C LEU A 280 -5.43 -1.24 10.89
N ARG A 281 -4.95 -1.10 12.13
CA ARG A 281 -4.18 -2.13 12.82
C ARG A 281 -4.96 -3.44 12.93
N LYS A 282 -6.21 -3.36 13.38
CA LYS A 282 -7.10 -4.54 13.48
C LYS A 282 -7.31 -5.20 12.13
N ALA A 283 -7.59 -4.43 11.08
CA ALA A 283 -7.74 -4.94 9.72
C ALA A 283 -6.47 -5.63 9.20
N MET A 284 -5.30 -5.04 9.45
CA MET A 284 -4.01 -5.62 9.04
C MET A 284 -3.59 -6.84 9.88
N ALA A 285 -4.08 -6.98 11.12
CA ALA A 285 -3.85 -8.14 11.97
C ALA A 285 -4.80 -9.31 11.68
N ASP A 286 -5.82 -9.12 10.84
CA ASP A 286 -6.76 -10.17 10.45
C ASP A 286 -6.00 -11.33 9.76
N PRO A 287 -6.23 -12.61 10.19
CA PRO A 287 -5.50 -13.76 9.66
C PRO A 287 -5.65 -13.94 8.14
N GLU A 288 -6.81 -13.60 7.56
CA GLU A 288 -7.05 -13.67 6.12
C GLU A 288 -6.21 -12.61 5.39
N VAL A 289 -6.18 -11.37 5.90
CA VAL A 289 -5.35 -10.28 5.35
C VAL A 289 -3.87 -10.65 5.44
N LEU A 290 -3.40 -11.09 6.61
CA LEU A 290 -2.00 -11.54 6.81
C LEU A 290 -1.63 -12.68 5.86
N GLY A 291 -2.51 -13.68 5.75
CA GLY A 291 -2.33 -14.83 4.86
C GLY A 291 -2.24 -14.37 3.40
N ARG A 292 -3.13 -13.49 2.97
CA ARG A 292 -3.14 -12.97 1.59
C ARG A 292 -1.93 -12.12 1.26
N VAL A 293 -1.55 -11.19 2.16
CA VAL A 293 -0.34 -10.37 1.99
C VAL A 293 0.89 -11.25 1.82
N ARG A 294 1.07 -12.24 2.70
CA ARG A 294 2.20 -13.18 2.64
C ARG A 294 2.19 -14.05 1.38
N ALA A 295 1.02 -14.55 0.98
CA ALA A 295 0.87 -15.36 -0.25
C ALA A 295 1.26 -14.56 -1.51
N LEU A 296 1.06 -13.25 -1.49
CA LEU A 296 1.44 -12.32 -2.57
C LEU A 296 2.86 -11.74 -2.41
N SER A 297 3.68 -12.35 -1.54
CA SER A 297 5.05 -11.91 -1.24
C SER A 297 5.16 -10.54 -0.58
N GLY A 298 4.09 -10.04 0.00
CA GLY A 298 4.11 -8.84 0.82
C GLY A 298 4.61 -9.10 2.23
N GLU A 299 5.20 -8.07 2.82
CA GLU A 299 5.53 -8.00 4.25
C GLU A 299 4.67 -6.91 4.88
N VAL A 300 3.87 -7.28 5.88
CA VAL A 300 3.08 -6.30 6.63
C VAL A 300 4.04 -5.35 7.33
N PHE A 301 3.77 -4.06 7.24
CA PHE A 301 4.57 -3.08 7.96
C PHE A 301 4.46 -3.32 9.46
N PRO A 302 5.57 -3.37 10.20
CA PRO A 302 5.53 -3.72 11.61
C PRO A 302 4.66 -2.74 12.40
N ASP A 303 3.80 -3.28 13.26
CA ASP A 303 3.12 -2.48 14.27
C ASP A 303 4.15 -2.02 15.30
N GLY A 304 4.10 -0.77 15.68
CA GLY A 304 5.10 -0.17 16.54
C GLY A 304 4.60 1.06 17.27
N PRO A 305 5.46 1.68 18.09
CA PRO A 305 5.11 2.86 18.85
C PRO A 305 4.64 4.02 17.95
N ASP A 306 3.88 4.93 18.52
CA ASP A 306 3.49 6.16 17.86
C ASP A 306 4.73 6.88 17.30
N GLY A 307 4.67 7.24 16.01
CA GLY A 307 5.80 7.87 15.31
C GLY A 307 6.57 6.95 14.36
N LEU A 308 6.38 5.62 14.39
CA LEU A 308 7.06 4.72 13.45
C LEU A 308 6.67 5.02 11.99
N VAL A 309 5.38 5.23 11.71
CA VAL A 309 4.90 5.56 10.36
C VAL A 309 5.43 6.92 9.89
N PRO A 310 5.31 8.03 10.64
CA PRO A 310 5.93 9.30 10.26
C PRO A 310 7.44 9.22 10.07
N ALA A 311 8.16 8.49 10.93
CA ALA A 311 9.61 8.32 10.80
C ALA A 311 9.98 7.57 9.52
N PHE A 312 9.25 6.49 9.19
CA PHE A 312 9.43 5.75 7.95
C PHE A 312 9.18 6.64 6.72
N LEU A 313 8.08 7.38 6.68
CA LEU A 313 7.75 8.27 5.57
C LEU A 313 8.84 9.33 5.35
N LYS A 314 9.31 9.95 6.42
CA LYS A 314 10.40 10.94 6.38
C LYS A 314 11.71 10.33 5.88
N ALA A 315 12.05 9.12 6.32
CA ALA A 315 13.24 8.41 5.86
C ALA A 315 13.15 8.07 4.38
N GLN A 316 11.98 7.60 3.90
CA GLN A 316 11.73 7.33 2.49
C GLN A 316 11.84 8.61 1.64
N GLN A 317 11.24 9.70 2.09
CA GLN A 317 11.30 10.98 1.39
C GLN A 317 12.76 11.50 1.27
N ALA A 318 13.54 11.41 2.35
CA ALA A 318 14.95 11.80 2.34
C ALA A 318 15.79 10.91 1.39
N GLN A 319 15.58 9.59 1.44
CA GLN A 319 16.25 8.62 0.57
C GLN A 319 15.97 8.90 -0.90
N TRP A 320 14.70 9.04 -1.27
CA TRP A 320 14.31 9.22 -2.67
C TRP A 320 14.66 10.61 -3.19
N SER A 321 14.55 11.65 -2.35
CA SER A 321 15.02 12.99 -2.71
C SER A 321 16.50 13.01 -3.07
N ARG A 322 17.33 12.23 -2.35
CA ARG A 322 18.75 12.07 -2.67
C ARG A 322 18.91 11.35 -4.01
N ILE A 323 18.26 10.19 -4.20
CA ILE A 323 18.39 9.38 -5.42
C ILE A 323 17.92 10.15 -6.66
N VAL A 324 16.78 10.84 -6.58
CA VAL A 324 16.23 11.65 -7.69
C VAL A 324 17.26 12.72 -8.12
N ARG A 325 17.87 13.43 -7.15
CA ARG A 325 18.88 14.46 -7.45
C ARG A 325 20.18 13.87 -8.00
N GLU A 326 20.74 12.86 -7.33
CA GLU A 326 22.03 12.25 -7.70
C GLU A 326 21.99 11.57 -9.06
N ARG A 327 20.82 11.05 -9.47
CA ARG A 327 20.62 10.31 -10.72
C ARG A 327 19.96 11.13 -11.82
N GLY A 328 19.62 12.38 -11.55
CA GLY A 328 18.94 13.23 -12.53
C GLY A 328 17.61 12.65 -13.02
N ILE A 329 16.87 11.95 -12.13
CA ILE A 329 15.56 11.39 -12.49
C ILE A 329 14.59 12.55 -12.69
N VAL A 330 13.97 12.61 -13.85
CA VAL A 330 12.99 13.66 -14.20
C VAL A 330 11.62 13.06 -14.44
N ALA A 331 10.60 13.87 -14.20
CA ALA A 331 9.26 13.56 -14.67
C ALA A 331 9.26 13.75 -16.21
N GLY A 332 9.11 12.66 -16.96
CA GLY A 332 9.00 12.70 -18.41
C GLY A 332 7.72 13.36 -18.89
#